data_7c1d823d46432e64dbbcfd603481a0d0
#
_entry.id   7c1d823d46432e64dbbcfd603481a0d0
#
_cell.length_a   1.000
_cell.length_b   1.000
_cell.length_c   1.000
_cell.angle_alpha   90.00
_cell.angle_beta   90.00
_cell.angle_gamma   90.00
#
_symmetry.space_group_name_H-M   'P 1'
#
loop_
_entity.id
_entity.type
_entity.pdbx_description
1 polymer ?
#
loop_
_entity_poly.entity_id
_entity_poly.type
_entity_poly.pdbx_seq_one_letter_code
_entity_poly.pdbx_strand_id
1 'polypeptide(L)'
;MGRWSGFRWLYEIGCGLRVGNRKAAIRAYRDLGIVVGDSIANAITLLDTITVIGGGLAGAHSLFLKHVVDEMNNPLLNMNGEPAQRLEMKAYNLEDVKELDEFLRGETKVITIPGTNKTITHDPLKRTGVGISRLGTGKAVAIGAYAYALSQLGEA
;
A
#
# COMPACT_ATOMS: atom_id res chain seq x y z
N MET A 1 -13.57 16.90 -22.83
CA MET A 1 -12.11 16.88 -22.55
C MET A 1 -11.92 16.84 -21.05
N GLY A 2 -11.48 15.69 -20.52
CA GLY A 2 -11.77 15.27 -19.14
C GLY A 2 -10.98 15.99 -18.04
N ARG A 3 -11.61 16.11 -16.91
CA ARG A 3 -11.18 16.65 -15.59
C ARG A 3 -9.86 16.04 -15.01
N TRP A 4 -9.27 15.05 -15.68
CA TRP A 4 -8.04 14.34 -15.27
C TRP A 4 -6.75 14.96 -15.80
N SER A 5 -6.82 16.02 -16.61
CA SER A 5 -5.65 16.67 -17.21
C SER A 5 -4.70 17.29 -16.17
N GLY A 6 -5.22 17.82 -15.05
CA GLY A 6 -4.41 18.50 -14.04
C GLY A 6 -3.46 17.59 -13.26
N PHE A 7 -3.90 16.38 -12.88
CA PHE A 7 -3.06 15.43 -12.15
C PHE A 7 -1.94 14.85 -13.04
N ARG A 8 -2.22 14.65 -14.32
CA ARG A 8 -1.20 14.22 -15.26
C ARG A 8 -0.11 15.28 -15.44
N TRP A 9 -0.47 16.55 -15.53
CA TRP A 9 0.49 17.64 -15.62
C TRP A 9 1.38 17.72 -14.38
N LEU A 10 0.78 17.61 -13.20
CA LEU A 10 1.53 17.61 -11.94
C LEU A 10 2.56 16.46 -11.89
N TYR A 11 2.16 15.27 -12.35
CA TYR A 11 3.05 14.12 -12.49
C TYR A 11 4.19 14.39 -13.47
N GLU A 12 3.89 14.87 -14.68
CA GLU A 12 4.87 15.21 -15.70
C GLU A 12 5.88 16.25 -15.20
N ILE A 13 5.43 17.26 -14.44
CA ILE A 13 6.30 18.26 -13.82
C ILE A 13 7.16 17.63 -12.73
N GLY A 14 6.59 16.80 -11.87
CA GLY A 14 7.32 16.09 -10.82
C GLY A 14 8.42 15.19 -11.36
N CYS A 15 8.15 14.49 -12.46
CA CYS A 15 9.11 13.65 -13.16
C CYS A 15 10.11 14.44 -14.04
N GLY A 16 9.94 15.76 -14.18
CA GLY A 16 10.80 16.59 -15.05
C GLY A 16 10.51 16.46 -16.54
N LEU A 17 9.38 15.87 -16.90
CA LEU A 17 8.93 15.68 -18.31
C LEU A 17 8.24 16.92 -18.85
N ARG A 18 7.92 17.88 -17.98
CA ARG A 18 7.26 19.14 -18.33
C ARG A 18 7.84 20.29 -17.55
N VAL A 19 7.90 21.46 -18.20
CA VAL A 19 8.31 22.71 -17.56
C VAL A 19 7.30 23.12 -16.49
N GLY A 20 7.81 23.46 -15.30
CA GLY A 20 7.00 23.88 -14.16
C GLY A 20 7.79 23.88 -12.85
N ASN A 21 7.11 24.16 -11.74
CA ASN A 21 7.73 24.12 -10.42
C ASN A 21 7.82 22.67 -9.92
N ARG A 22 8.94 22.00 -10.27
CA ARG A 22 9.19 20.61 -9.89
C ARG A 22 9.19 20.39 -8.38
N LYS A 23 9.77 21.33 -7.62
CA LYS A 23 9.82 21.22 -6.15
C LYS A 23 8.40 21.23 -5.55
N ALA A 24 7.53 22.11 -6.06
CA ALA A 24 6.14 22.16 -5.62
C ALA A 24 5.37 20.89 -5.99
N ALA A 25 5.59 20.33 -7.19
CA ALA A 25 4.96 19.10 -7.62
C ALA A 25 5.38 17.91 -6.74
N ILE A 26 6.68 17.73 -6.48
CA ILE A 26 7.20 16.68 -5.62
C ILE A 26 6.65 16.83 -4.19
N ARG A 27 6.62 18.06 -3.67
CA ARG A 27 6.05 18.32 -2.34
C ARG A 27 4.57 17.92 -2.27
N ALA A 28 3.78 18.26 -3.27
CA ALA A 28 2.36 17.89 -3.31
C ALA A 28 2.15 16.37 -3.29
N TYR A 29 2.98 15.60 -4.01
CA TYR A 29 2.92 14.13 -3.97
C TYR A 29 3.41 13.55 -2.64
N ARG A 30 4.43 14.16 -2.03
CA ARG A 30 4.85 13.79 -0.69
C ARG A 30 3.73 14.01 0.33
N ASP A 31 3.12 15.20 0.32
CA ASP A 31 2.05 15.55 1.26
C ASP A 31 0.82 14.63 1.06
N LEU A 32 0.51 14.29 -0.19
CA LEU A 32 -0.48 13.25 -0.52
C LEU A 32 -0.10 11.91 0.08
N GLY A 33 1.17 11.49 -0.06
CA GLY A 33 1.66 10.22 0.49
C GLY A 33 1.50 10.14 2.00
N ILE A 34 1.80 11.22 2.72
CA ILE A 34 1.62 11.32 4.18
C ILE A 34 0.15 11.14 4.57
N VAL A 35 -0.77 11.88 3.94
CA VAL A 35 -2.21 11.80 4.25
C VAL A 35 -2.78 10.41 3.94
N VAL A 36 -2.38 9.82 2.82
CA VAL A 36 -2.81 8.47 2.43
C VAL A 36 -2.22 7.42 3.37
N GLY A 37 -0.94 7.56 3.75
CA GLY A 37 -0.26 6.67 4.71
C GLY A 37 -0.92 6.69 6.08
N ASP A 38 -1.27 7.89 6.57
CA ASP A 38 -2.03 8.06 7.80
C ASP A 38 -3.39 7.32 7.75
N SER A 39 -4.12 7.50 6.67
CA SER A 39 -5.43 6.88 6.48
C SER A 39 -5.33 5.35 6.39
N ILE A 40 -4.35 4.83 5.66
CA ILE A 40 -4.11 3.39 5.52
C ILE A 40 -3.69 2.78 6.85
N ALA A 41 -2.79 3.42 7.61
CA ALA A 41 -2.37 2.93 8.91
C ALA A 41 -3.56 2.75 9.87
N ASN A 42 -4.49 3.72 9.90
CA ASN A 42 -5.71 3.61 10.70
C ASN A 42 -6.60 2.44 10.23
N ALA A 43 -6.73 2.22 8.92
CA ALA A 43 -7.52 1.11 8.38
C ALA A 43 -6.88 -0.26 8.67
N ILE A 44 -5.55 -0.38 8.51
CA ILE A 44 -4.81 -1.62 8.76
C ILE A 44 -4.88 -2.04 10.23
N THR A 45 -4.90 -1.10 11.16
CA THR A 45 -5.10 -1.40 12.59
C THR A 45 -6.39 -2.18 12.85
N LEU A 46 -7.40 -2.01 12.00
CA LEU A 46 -8.70 -2.69 12.12
C LEU A 46 -8.84 -3.93 11.23
N LEU A 47 -8.20 -3.93 10.05
CA LEU A 47 -8.49 -4.91 9.00
C LEU A 47 -7.43 -6.01 8.87
N ASP A 48 -6.20 -5.78 9.33
CA ASP A 48 -5.05 -6.70 9.25
C ASP A 48 -4.92 -7.35 7.85
N THR A 49 -4.71 -6.53 6.82
CA THR A 49 -4.69 -6.96 5.41
C THR A 49 -3.61 -6.26 4.60
N ILE A 50 -3.37 -6.73 3.39
CA ILE A 50 -2.55 -6.04 2.38
C ILE A 50 -3.39 -4.94 1.73
N THR A 51 -2.76 -3.79 1.45
CA THR A 51 -3.39 -2.67 0.76
C THR A 51 -2.99 -2.64 -0.71
N VAL A 52 -3.96 -2.46 -1.59
CA VAL A 52 -3.73 -2.27 -3.03
C VAL A 52 -4.31 -0.92 -3.46
N ILE A 53 -3.44 0.00 -3.90
CA ILE A 53 -3.84 1.31 -4.39
C ILE A 53 -4.18 1.21 -5.87
N GLY A 54 -5.38 1.63 -6.23
CA GLY A 54 -5.85 1.67 -7.61
C GLY A 54 -6.33 3.06 -8.03
N GLY A 55 -6.85 3.15 -9.26
CA GLY A 55 -7.43 4.39 -9.78
C GLY A 55 -6.44 5.26 -10.55
N GLY A 56 -6.87 6.48 -10.89
CA GLY A 56 -6.13 7.37 -11.79
C GLY A 56 -4.79 7.86 -11.25
N LEU A 57 -4.64 7.98 -9.92
CA LEU A 57 -3.39 8.42 -9.29
C LEU A 57 -2.37 7.28 -9.12
N ALA A 58 -2.80 6.01 -9.24
CA ALA A 58 -1.92 4.86 -9.09
C ALA A 58 -0.71 4.90 -10.07
N GLY A 59 -0.90 5.47 -11.27
CA GLY A 59 0.17 5.67 -12.24
C GLY A 59 1.28 6.63 -11.77
N ALA A 60 1.05 7.45 -10.75
CA ALA A 60 2.02 8.36 -10.18
C ALA A 60 2.70 7.79 -8.90
N HIS A 61 2.54 6.50 -8.62
CA HIS A 61 3.02 5.85 -7.39
C HIS A 61 4.50 6.11 -7.08
N SER A 62 5.34 6.22 -8.09
CA SER A 62 6.77 6.51 -7.94
C SER A 62 7.07 7.82 -7.18
N LEU A 63 6.12 8.76 -7.13
CA LEU A 63 6.27 10.04 -6.46
C LEU A 63 5.69 10.07 -5.04
N PHE A 64 4.81 9.13 -4.68
CA PHE A 64 4.13 9.18 -3.39
C PHE A 64 4.18 7.88 -2.57
N LEU A 65 4.30 6.70 -3.20
CA LEU A 65 4.14 5.42 -2.51
C LEU A 65 5.17 5.21 -1.39
N LYS A 66 6.42 5.64 -1.63
CA LYS A 66 7.44 5.62 -0.58
C LYS A 66 7.00 6.42 0.66
N HIS A 67 6.41 7.59 0.44
CA HIS A 67 5.95 8.44 1.55
C HIS A 67 4.74 7.85 2.28
N VAL A 68 3.89 7.08 1.58
CA VAL A 68 2.81 6.31 2.20
C VAL A 68 3.39 5.31 3.19
N VAL A 69 4.34 4.48 2.74
CA VAL A 69 4.95 3.44 3.57
C VAL A 69 5.80 4.02 4.69
N ASP A 70 6.56 5.09 4.41
CA ASP A 70 7.32 5.81 5.44
C ASP A 70 6.38 6.31 6.55
N GLU A 71 5.23 6.91 6.18
CA GLU A 71 4.25 7.43 7.15
C GLU A 71 3.60 6.32 7.97
N MET A 72 3.27 5.19 7.35
CA MET A 72 2.74 4.02 8.07
C MET A 72 3.71 3.48 9.12
N ASN A 73 5.00 3.56 8.85
CA ASN A 73 6.07 3.11 9.75
C ASN A 73 6.53 4.20 10.75
N ASN A 74 6.10 5.46 10.56
CA ASN A 74 6.47 6.54 11.47
C ASN A 74 5.84 6.35 12.85
N PRO A 75 6.61 6.49 13.93
CA PRO A 75 6.06 6.49 15.27
C PRO A 75 5.17 7.72 15.49
N LEU A 76 4.12 7.54 16.26
CA LEU A 76 3.35 8.64 16.84
C LEU A 76 3.98 9.08 18.16
N LEU A 77 3.76 10.32 18.55
CA LEU A 77 4.11 10.76 19.91
C LEU A 77 2.95 10.45 20.85
N ASN A 78 3.25 9.76 21.95
CA ASN A 78 2.29 9.57 23.01
C ASN A 78 2.04 10.88 23.80
N MET A 79 1.15 10.87 24.78
CA MET A 79 0.82 12.05 25.57
C MET A 79 2.02 12.60 26.36
N ASN A 80 3.06 11.81 26.57
CA ASN A 80 4.29 12.23 27.27
C ASN A 80 5.37 12.75 26.28
N GLY A 81 5.06 12.77 24.98
CA GLY A 81 6.01 13.17 23.93
C GLY A 81 7.01 12.08 23.54
N GLU A 82 6.82 10.84 23.97
CA GLU A 82 7.68 9.72 23.62
C GLU A 82 7.19 9.04 22.34
N PRO A 83 8.09 8.52 21.50
CA PRO A 83 7.70 7.80 20.29
C PRO A 83 7.03 6.47 20.64
N ALA A 84 5.85 6.24 20.10
CA ALA A 84 5.10 4.99 20.18
C ALA A 84 4.87 4.45 18.77
N GLN A 85 5.07 3.16 18.56
CA GLN A 85 4.80 2.55 17.26
C GLN A 85 3.31 2.72 16.90
N ARG A 86 3.07 3.19 15.69
CA ARG A 86 1.73 3.38 15.15
C ARG A 86 1.06 2.06 14.79
N LEU A 87 1.81 1.18 14.11
CA LEU A 87 1.37 -0.15 13.73
C LEU A 87 2.16 -1.20 14.52
N GLU A 88 1.51 -2.28 14.92
CA GLU A 88 2.17 -3.43 15.54
C GLU A 88 3.00 -4.24 14.51
N MET A 89 2.82 -3.94 13.22
CA MET A 89 3.46 -4.60 12.09
C MET A 89 4.27 -3.61 11.25
N LYS A 90 5.31 -4.10 10.59
CA LYS A 90 6.07 -3.31 9.60
C LYS A 90 5.33 -3.25 8.28
N ALA A 91 5.18 -2.06 7.72
CA ALA A 91 4.66 -1.85 6.37
C ALA A 91 5.79 -1.87 5.34
N TYR A 92 5.54 -2.47 4.17
CA TYR A 92 6.48 -2.62 3.07
C TYR A 92 5.91 -2.04 1.78
N ASN A 93 6.79 -1.41 0.98
CA ASN A 93 6.48 -0.99 -0.38
C ASN A 93 6.64 -2.18 -1.34
N LEU A 94 5.54 -2.76 -1.79
CA LEU A 94 5.56 -3.93 -2.68
C LEU A 94 5.95 -3.60 -4.14
N GLU A 95 6.14 -2.33 -4.48
CA GLU A 95 6.69 -1.89 -5.76
C GLU A 95 8.23 -1.69 -5.71
N ASP A 96 8.83 -1.69 -4.53
CA ASP A 96 10.28 -1.73 -4.36
C ASP A 96 10.76 -3.19 -4.31
N VAL A 97 11.71 -3.54 -5.19
CA VAL A 97 12.18 -4.93 -5.33
C VAL A 97 12.81 -5.47 -4.03
N LYS A 98 13.54 -4.62 -3.30
CA LYS A 98 14.22 -5.03 -2.07
C LYS A 98 13.21 -5.25 -0.93
N GLU A 99 12.28 -4.31 -0.78
CA GLU A 99 11.24 -4.41 0.23
C GLU A 99 10.29 -5.58 -0.04
N LEU A 100 9.95 -5.82 -1.32
CA LEU A 100 9.17 -6.99 -1.73
C LEU A 100 9.88 -8.30 -1.38
N ASP A 101 11.19 -8.38 -1.63
CA ASP A 101 12.00 -9.57 -1.32
C ASP A 101 12.05 -9.83 0.20
N GLU A 102 12.23 -8.77 1.00
CA GLU A 102 12.15 -8.85 2.46
C GLU A 102 10.77 -9.30 2.94
N PHE A 103 9.70 -8.72 2.38
CA PHE A 103 8.33 -9.07 2.69
C PHE A 103 8.02 -10.54 2.39
N LEU A 104 8.47 -11.05 1.23
CA LEU A 104 8.22 -12.44 0.82
C LEU A 104 9.06 -13.45 1.58
N ARG A 105 10.30 -13.10 1.95
CA ARG A 105 11.22 -13.99 2.67
C ARG A 105 10.66 -14.37 4.03
N GLY A 106 10.09 -13.44 4.75
CA GLY A 106 9.57 -13.67 6.09
C GLY A 106 10.63 -14.16 7.09
N GLU A 107 10.16 -14.73 8.17
CA GLU A 107 10.97 -15.43 9.16
C GLU A 107 10.37 -16.80 9.44
N THR A 108 11.19 -17.85 9.42
CA THR A 108 10.70 -19.19 9.69
C THR A 108 11.17 -19.66 11.06
N LYS A 109 10.23 -19.91 11.97
CA LYS A 109 10.49 -20.55 13.28
C LYS A 109 9.73 -21.88 13.37
N VAL A 110 10.42 -22.86 13.96
CA VAL A 110 9.79 -24.15 14.28
C VAL A 110 9.38 -24.11 15.73
N ILE A 111 8.10 -24.35 16.01
CA ILE A 111 7.55 -24.42 17.35
C ILE A 111 6.98 -25.82 17.61
N THR A 112 7.16 -26.30 18.84
CA THR A 112 6.52 -27.55 19.28
C THR A 112 5.14 -27.26 19.85
N ILE A 113 4.12 -27.98 19.43
CA ILE A 113 2.77 -27.83 19.97
C ILE A 113 2.77 -28.31 21.42
N PRO A 114 2.37 -27.46 22.40
CA PRO A 114 2.34 -27.85 23.79
C PRO A 114 1.53 -29.14 24.02
N GLY A 115 2.08 -30.05 24.83
CA GLY A 115 1.43 -31.33 25.13
C GLY A 115 1.52 -32.39 24.03
N THR A 116 2.30 -32.14 22.96
CA THR A 116 2.54 -33.10 21.87
C THR A 116 4.01 -33.10 21.44
N ASN A 117 4.42 -34.13 20.68
CA ASN A 117 5.73 -34.17 20.02
C ASN A 117 5.68 -33.61 18.59
N LYS A 118 4.58 -32.95 18.19
CA LYS A 118 4.43 -32.41 16.85
C LYS A 118 5.03 -31.01 16.77
N THR A 119 5.76 -30.75 15.69
CA THR A 119 6.30 -29.43 15.36
C THR A 119 5.54 -28.82 14.21
N ILE A 120 5.39 -27.49 14.22
CA ILE A 120 4.83 -26.72 13.11
C ILE A 120 5.80 -25.60 12.75
N THR A 121 5.82 -25.25 11.47
CA THR A 121 6.53 -24.07 10.97
C THR A 121 5.62 -22.86 11.12
N HIS A 122 6.16 -21.81 11.67
CA HIS A 122 5.46 -20.55 11.94
C HIS A 122 6.31 -19.37 11.48
N ASP A 123 5.66 -18.38 10.89
CA ASP A 123 6.26 -17.08 10.59
C ASP A 123 5.78 -16.05 11.62
N PRO A 124 6.66 -15.61 12.53
CA PRO A 124 6.29 -14.68 13.59
C PRO A 124 6.28 -13.21 13.14
N LEU A 125 6.75 -12.91 11.92
CA LEU A 125 6.82 -11.54 11.45
C LEU A 125 5.43 -10.97 11.20
N LYS A 126 5.08 -9.98 11.99
CA LYS A 126 3.92 -9.13 11.74
C LYS A 126 4.27 -8.13 10.65
N ARG A 127 3.66 -8.27 9.49
CA ARG A 127 3.93 -7.42 8.33
C ARG A 127 2.70 -7.19 7.47
N THR A 128 2.63 -6.01 6.89
CA THR A 128 1.68 -5.64 5.84
C THR A 128 2.41 -5.05 4.64
N GLY A 129 1.74 -4.94 3.52
CA GLY A 129 2.33 -4.38 2.31
C GLY A 129 1.37 -3.45 1.59
N VAL A 130 1.94 -2.47 0.90
CA VAL A 130 1.21 -1.56 0.04
C VAL A 130 1.70 -1.73 -1.39
N GLY A 131 0.81 -2.17 -2.27
CA GLY A 131 1.09 -2.37 -3.70
C GLY A 131 0.17 -1.55 -4.59
N ILE A 132 0.43 -1.63 -5.89
CA ILE A 132 -0.32 -0.90 -6.92
C ILE A 132 -1.10 -1.89 -7.78
N SER A 133 -2.38 -1.58 -8.04
CA SER A 133 -3.21 -2.38 -8.95
C SER A 133 -2.63 -2.39 -10.36
N ARG A 134 -2.36 -3.56 -10.89
CA ARG A 134 -1.92 -3.77 -12.27
C ARG A 134 -3.07 -3.73 -13.28
N LEU A 135 -4.29 -3.89 -12.80
CA LEU A 135 -5.49 -3.71 -13.61
C LEU A 135 -5.88 -2.23 -13.63
N GLY A 136 -5.93 -1.62 -14.80
CA GLY A 136 -6.54 -0.29 -14.94
C GLY A 136 -8.01 -0.32 -14.47
N THR A 137 -8.50 0.78 -13.91
CA THR A 137 -9.85 0.87 -13.30
C THR A 137 -10.96 0.37 -14.23
N GLY A 138 -10.93 0.73 -15.53
CA GLY A 138 -11.93 0.30 -16.49
C GLY A 138 -11.93 -1.22 -16.72
N LYS A 139 -10.73 -1.83 -16.78
CA LYS A 139 -10.61 -3.28 -16.96
C LYS A 139 -11.04 -4.05 -15.73
N ALA A 140 -10.71 -3.55 -14.54
CA ALA A 140 -11.12 -4.16 -13.28
C ALA A 140 -12.65 -4.15 -13.13
N VAL A 141 -13.30 -3.02 -13.45
CA VAL A 141 -14.77 -2.90 -13.42
C VAL A 141 -15.42 -3.87 -14.43
N ALA A 142 -14.90 -3.95 -15.65
CA ALA A 142 -15.43 -4.88 -16.67
C ALA A 142 -15.32 -6.34 -16.21
N ILE A 143 -14.15 -6.75 -15.71
CA ILE A 143 -13.93 -8.12 -15.20
C ILE A 143 -14.89 -8.41 -14.03
N GLY A 144 -15.05 -7.46 -13.09
CA GLY A 144 -15.98 -7.60 -11.96
C GLY A 144 -17.43 -7.76 -12.41
N ALA A 145 -17.87 -6.97 -13.39
CA ALA A 145 -19.21 -7.09 -13.96
C ALA A 145 -19.45 -8.44 -14.65
N TYR A 146 -18.46 -8.94 -15.41
CA TYR A 146 -18.52 -10.26 -16.03
C TYR A 146 -18.56 -11.38 -14.99
N ALA A 147 -17.71 -11.33 -13.98
CA ALA A 147 -17.66 -12.33 -12.92
C ALA A 147 -18.99 -12.38 -12.15
N TYR A 148 -19.56 -11.23 -11.83
CA TYR A 148 -20.87 -11.15 -11.20
C TYR A 148 -21.98 -11.73 -12.09
N ALA A 149 -22.05 -11.36 -13.36
CA ALA A 149 -23.03 -11.91 -14.29
C ALA A 149 -22.96 -13.43 -14.42
N LEU A 150 -21.72 -13.97 -14.48
CA LEU A 150 -21.51 -15.45 -14.54
C LEU A 150 -21.97 -16.14 -13.25
N SER A 151 -21.72 -15.55 -12.08
CA SER A 151 -22.18 -16.11 -10.81
C SER A 151 -23.71 -16.23 -10.75
N GLN A 152 -24.43 -15.24 -11.27
CA GLN A 152 -25.89 -15.26 -11.33
C GLN A 152 -26.46 -16.32 -12.28
N LEU A 153 -25.71 -16.66 -13.34
CA LEU A 153 -26.12 -17.74 -14.27
C LEU A 153 -25.84 -19.16 -13.73
N GLY A 154 -24.87 -19.28 -12.80
CA GLY A 154 -24.54 -20.56 -12.17
C GLY A 154 -25.45 -20.93 -10.99
N GLU A 155 -26.26 -20.00 -10.51
CA GLU A 155 -27.24 -20.20 -9.43
C GLU A 155 -28.68 -20.48 -9.95
N ALA A 156 -28.87 -20.49 -11.28
CA ALA A 156 -30.11 -20.81 -11.96
C ALA A 156 -30.10 -22.24 -12.52
#